data_bc556f63317f0caf7627fd107d8c11b3
#
_entry.id   bc556f63317f0caf7627fd107d8c11b3
#
_cell.length_a   1.000
_cell.length_b   1.000
_cell.length_c   1.000
_cell.angle_alpha   90.00
_cell.angle_beta   90.00
_cell.angle_gamma   90.00
#
_symmetry.space_group_name_H-M   'P 1'
#
loop_
_entity.id
_entity.type
_entity.pdbx_description
1 polymer ?
#
loop_
_entity_poly.entity_id
_entity_poly.type
_entity_poly.pdbx_seq_one_letter_code
_entity_poly.pdbx_strand_id
1 'polypeptide(L)'
;TPYDRRMKAPWSAEALRDEGPAHMVFLDSYLMDTYEVSNKDYGEFVTAKGHPAPAYWDDPRLNKPEQPVAGANWEDAKAFCEYRGKRLPPEAESEKAARGPKANLYPWGNEFDPAKANYGRNLEATMPVDSYPESVSFYGVYNMAGNVFEWVADWYDPRYYGRLETMVNPTGPAKPIWMGGTGTYV
;
A
#
# COMPACT_ATOMS: atom_id res chain seq x y z
N THR A 1 25.61 6.75 -1.03
CA THR A 1 24.78 7.71 -1.80
C THR A 1 24.01 8.61 -0.81
N PRO A 2 23.62 9.86 -1.18
CA PRO A 2 22.86 10.75 -0.28
C PRO A 2 21.53 10.15 0.22
N TYR A 3 20.98 9.21 -0.49
CA TYR A 3 19.78 8.44 -0.19
C TYR A 3 19.97 7.58 1.07
N ASP A 4 21.08 6.88 1.16
CA ASP A 4 21.39 5.97 2.27
C ASP A 4 21.48 6.69 3.63
N ARG A 5 21.83 7.97 3.67
CA ARG A 5 21.87 8.77 4.90
C ARG A 5 20.53 9.32 5.34
N ARG A 6 19.56 9.53 4.43
CA ARG A 6 18.22 10.02 4.77
C ARG A 6 17.28 8.90 5.19
N MET A 7 17.51 7.69 4.69
CA MET A 7 16.74 6.50 5.08
C MET A 7 17.23 5.85 6.38
N LYS A 8 18.35 6.33 6.95
CA LYS A 8 18.84 5.83 8.26
C LYS A 8 18.09 6.33 9.50
N ALA A 9 17.10 7.17 9.32
CA ALA A 9 16.17 7.55 10.38
C ALA A 9 14.77 7.68 9.78
N PRO A 10 13.79 7.02 10.22
CA PRO A 10 13.56 6.20 11.41
C PRO A 10 13.44 4.68 11.15
N TRP A 11 13.80 4.20 9.95
CA TRP A 11 13.73 2.78 9.59
C TRP A 11 14.99 2.09 10.12
N SER A 12 14.94 1.65 11.37
CA SER A 12 16.03 0.89 11.98
C SER A 12 16.14 -0.49 11.31
N ALA A 13 17.31 -1.13 11.43
CA ALA A 13 17.46 -2.53 11.02
C ALA A 13 16.48 -3.47 11.76
N GLU A 14 15.80 -2.99 12.81
CA GLU A 14 14.73 -3.69 13.50
C GLU A 14 13.41 -3.64 12.73
N ALA A 15 13.10 -2.52 12.04
CA ALA A 15 11.90 -2.41 11.21
C ALA A 15 11.93 -3.34 9.98
N LEU A 16 13.11 -3.77 9.54
CA LEU A 16 13.28 -4.73 8.44
C LEU A 16 13.28 -6.19 8.91
N ARG A 17 13.24 -6.44 10.22
CA ARG A 17 13.20 -7.81 10.76
C ARG A 17 11.83 -8.45 10.68
N ASP A 18 10.79 -7.65 10.63
CA ASP A 18 9.41 -8.08 10.51
C ASP A 18 9.04 -8.51 9.08
N GLU A 19 9.85 -8.16 8.07
CA GLU A 19 9.75 -8.68 6.71
C GLU A 19 10.24 -10.15 6.56
N GLY A 20 10.77 -10.73 7.60
CA GLY A 20 11.35 -12.08 7.58
C GLY A 20 10.74 -13.05 8.59
N PRO A 21 11.05 -14.36 8.44
CA PRO A 21 11.84 -14.97 7.39
C PRO A 21 11.11 -15.05 6.05
N ALA A 22 11.85 -15.00 4.93
CA ALA A 22 11.28 -15.26 3.61
C ALA A 22 10.68 -16.66 3.53
N HIS A 23 9.49 -16.78 2.99
CA HIS A 23 8.74 -18.03 2.93
C HIS A 23 7.88 -18.09 1.65
N MET A 24 7.43 -19.30 1.30
CA MET A 24 6.56 -19.51 0.14
C MET A 24 5.10 -19.37 0.56
N VAL A 25 4.35 -18.58 -0.20
CA VAL A 25 2.91 -18.40 -0.02
C VAL A 25 2.18 -18.81 -1.30
N PHE A 26 1.15 -19.63 -1.17
CA PHE A 26 0.21 -19.91 -2.24
C PHE A 26 -0.98 -18.94 -2.16
N LEU A 27 -1.29 -18.30 -3.28
CA LEU A 27 -2.46 -17.43 -3.41
C LEU A 27 -3.33 -17.93 -4.56
N ASP A 28 -4.62 -18.06 -4.31
CA ASP A 28 -5.61 -18.25 -5.36
C ASP A 28 -5.61 -17.06 -6.32
N SER A 29 -6.29 -17.20 -7.45
CA SER A 29 -6.45 -16.09 -8.40
C SER A 29 -7.27 -14.99 -7.78
N TYR A 30 -6.82 -13.75 -7.92
CA TYR A 30 -7.51 -12.54 -7.46
C TYR A 30 -7.42 -11.44 -8.51
N LEU A 31 -8.26 -10.43 -8.36
CA LEU A 31 -8.22 -9.22 -9.16
C LEU A 31 -7.69 -8.08 -8.30
N MET A 32 -6.84 -7.26 -8.88
CA MET A 32 -6.29 -6.05 -8.28
C MET A 32 -6.63 -4.87 -9.18
N ASP A 33 -6.97 -3.73 -8.59
CA ASP A 33 -7.13 -2.51 -9.35
C ASP A 33 -5.80 -2.10 -9.98
N THR A 34 -5.86 -1.58 -11.18
CA THR A 34 -4.67 -1.15 -11.92
C THR A 34 -4.04 0.08 -11.30
N TYR A 35 -4.85 0.94 -10.71
CA TYR A 35 -4.47 2.23 -10.15
C TYR A 35 -4.91 2.37 -8.70
N GLU A 36 -4.20 3.21 -7.96
CA GLU A 36 -4.65 3.74 -6.68
C GLU A 36 -6.05 4.37 -6.83
N VAL A 37 -6.81 4.41 -5.74
CA VAL A 37 -8.13 5.08 -5.75
C VAL A 37 -7.94 6.58 -5.92
N SER A 38 -8.46 7.13 -7.00
CA SER A 38 -8.37 8.58 -7.28
C SER A 38 -9.28 9.41 -6.38
N ASN A 39 -8.95 10.70 -6.19
CA ASN A 39 -9.84 11.65 -5.51
C ASN A 39 -11.19 11.74 -6.21
N LYS A 40 -11.22 11.63 -7.54
CA LYS A 40 -12.46 11.60 -8.32
C LYS A 40 -13.34 10.42 -7.92
N ASP A 41 -12.81 9.19 -7.93
CA ASP A 41 -13.58 7.99 -7.60
C ASP A 41 -14.03 7.99 -6.14
N TYR A 42 -13.16 8.46 -5.25
CA TYR A 42 -13.48 8.57 -3.82
C TYR A 42 -14.56 9.66 -3.58
N GLY A 43 -14.53 10.76 -4.33
CA GLY A 43 -15.54 11.82 -4.28
C GLY A 43 -16.94 11.35 -4.68
N GLU A 44 -17.04 10.42 -5.63
CA GLU A 44 -18.30 9.76 -5.97
C GLU A 44 -18.89 8.99 -4.77
N PHE A 45 -18.03 8.27 -4.04
CA PHE A 45 -18.40 7.55 -2.83
C PHE A 45 -18.86 8.49 -1.71
N VAL A 46 -18.07 9.54 -1.43
CA VAL A 46 -18.43 10.56 -0.44
C VAL A 46 -19.81 11.15 -0.73
N THR A 47 -20.07 11.50 -2.00
CA THR A 47 -21.36 12.07 -2.43
C THR A 47 -22.49 11.05 -2.33
N ALA A 48 -22.28 9.81 -2.80
CA ALA A 48 -23.33 8.80 -2.87
C ALA A 48 -23.74 8.25 -1.49
N LYS A 49 -22.81 8.22 -0.54
CA LYS A 49 -23.03 7.65 0.79
C LYS A 49 -23.11 8.68 1.92
N GLY A 50 -22.83 9.95 1.66
CA GLY A 50 -22.68 10.95 2.70
C GLY A 50 -21.52 10.61 3.67
N HIS A 51 -20.50 9.92 3.14
CA HIS A 51 -19.34 9.53 3.94
C HIS A 51 -18.48 10.76 4.26
N PRO A 52 -17.87 10.86 5.46
CA PRO A 52 -16.97 11.98 5.76
C PRO A 52 -15.80 12.02 4.79
N ALA A 53 -15.39 13.24 4.41
CA ALA A 53 -14.20 13.43 3.61
C ALA A 53 -12.93 13.09 4.42
N PRO A 54 -11.87 12.54 3.79
CA PRO A 54 -10.62 12.21 4.47
C PRO A 54 -9.84 13.47 4.88
N ALA A 55 -8.83 13.28 5.76
CA ALA A 55 -8.14 14.37 6.44
C ALA A 55 -7.48 15.42 5.51
N TYR A 56 -7.03 15.01 4.31
CA TYR A 56 -6.34 15.90 3.37
C TYR A 56 -7.19 16.32 2.16
N TRP A 57 -8.51 16.19 2.28
CA TRP A 57 -9.44 16.45 1.17
C TRP A 57 -9.34 17.86 0.56
N ASP A 58 -9.04 18.85 1.40
CA ASP A 58 -8.94 20.25 0.97
C ASP A 58 -7.47 20.71 0.74
N ASP A 59 -6.49 19.83 0.84
CA ASP A 59 -5.09 20.19 0.58
C ASP A 59 -4.84 20.29 -0.94
N PRO A 60 -4.54 21.49 -1.47
CA PRO A 60 -4.40 21.70 -2.91
C PRO A 60 -3.24 20.97 -3.56
N ARG A 61 -2.32 20.41 -2.75
CA ARG A 61 -1.21 19.59 -3.23
C ARG A 61 -1.64 18.14 -3.46
N LEU A 62 -2.74 17.68 -2.85
CA LEU A 62 -3.15 16.29 -2.74
C LEU A 62 -4.57 16.02 -3.29
N ASN A 63 -5.32 17.06 -3.65
CA ASN A 63 -6.76 16.94 -3.92
C ASN A 63 -7.16 17.08 -5.39
N LYS A 64 -6.22 16.98 -6.33
CA LYS A 64 -6.60 16.99 -7.76
C LYS A 64 -7.34 15.69 -8.12
N PRO A 65 -8.32 15.73 -9.05
CA PRO A 65 -9.17 14.58 -9.38
C PRO A 65 -8.39 13.29 -9.71
N GLU A 66 -7.31 13.41 -10.45
CA GLU A 66 -6.49 12.27 -10.92
C GLU A 66 -5.41 11.83 -9.92
N GLN A 67 -5.22 12.56 -8.82
CA GLN A 67 -4.29 12.14 -7.76
C GLN A 67 -4.96 11.09 -6.86
N PRO A 68 -4.18 10.22 -6.18
CA PRO A 68 -4.73 9.28 -5.23
C PRO A 68 -5.33 10.00 -4.04
N VAL A 69 -6.39 9.43 -3.49
CA VAL A 69 -6.97 9.92 -2.23
C VAL A 69 -5.97 9.72 -1.09
N ALA A 70 -5.74 10.77 -0.32
CA ALA A 70 -4.82 10.77 0.81
C ALA A 70 -5.55 11.10 2.13
N GLY A 71 -5.06 10.53 3.23
CA GLY A 71 -5.60 10.79 4.56
C GLY A 71 -6.86 9.99 4.91
N ALA A 72 -7.26 9.02 4.10
CA ALA A 72 -8.25 8.03 4.46
C ALA A 72 -7.69 7.10 5.54
N ASN A 73 -8.47 6.78 6.56
CA ASN A 73 -8.13 5.75 7.53
C ASN A 73 -8.55 4.36 7.01
N TRP A 74 -8.23 3.30 7.76
CA TRP A 74 -8.52 1.93 7.33
C TRP A 74 -10.03 1.67 7.15
N GLU A 75 -10.86 2.18 8.05
CA GLU A 75 -12.32 2.03 7.97
C GLU A 75 -12.89 2.76 6.75
N ASP A 76 -12.34 3.93 6.41
CA ASP A 76 -12.69 4.69 5.22
C ASP A 76 -12.35 3.91 3.95
N ALA A 77 -11.14 3.34 3.89
CA ALA A 77 -10.68 2.54 2.75
C ALA A 77 -11.52 1.26 2.57
N LYS A 78 -11.83 0.58 3.68
CA LYS A 78 -12.71 -0.59 3.69
C LYS A 78 -14.11 -0.23 3.19
N ALA A 79 -14.71 0.84 3.71
CA ALA A 79 -16.04 1.28 3.32
C ALA A 79 -16.12 1.64 1.82
N PHE A 80 -15.07 2.27 1.28
CA PHE A 80 -14.97 2.53 -0.16
C PHE A 80 -14.91 1.22 -0.97
N CYS A 81 -14.07 0.26 -0.58
CA CYS A 81 -13.98 -1.02 -1.25
C CYS A 81 -15.34 -1.75 -1.26
N GLU A 82 -16.03 -1.80 -0.12
CA GLU A 82 -17.36 -2.40 0.00
C GLU A 82 -18.40 -1.67 -0.90
N TYR A 83 -18.35 -0.35 -0.96
CA TYR A 83 -19.20 0.43 -1.86
C TYR A 83 -18.99 0.05 -3.34
N ARG A 84 -17.76 -0.25 -3.73
CA ARG A 84 -17.40 -0.68 -5.10
C ARG A 84 -17.59 -2.18 -5.32
N GLY A 85 -18.13 -2.93 -4.33
CA GLY A 85 -18.28 -4.39 -4.41
C GLY A 85 -16.95 -5.13 -4.37
N LYS A 86 -15.94 -4.56 -3.72
CA LYS A 86 -14.57 -5.04 -3.59
C LYS A 86 -14.19 -5.21 -2.11
N ARG A 87 -12.96 -5.58 -1.86
CA ARG A 87 -12.35 -5.65 -0.52
C ARG A 87 -10.94 -5.06 -0.54
N LEU A 88 -10.40 -4.74 0.61
CA LEU A 88 -8.96 -4.51 0.74
C LEU A 88 -8.20 -5.80 0.45
N PRO A 89 -7.03 -5.74 -0.21
CA PRO A 89 -6.18 -6.91 -0.40
C PRO A 89 -5.52 -7.29 0.94
N PRO A 90 -5.32 -8.58 1.23
CA PRO A 90 -4.32 -8.99 2.21
C PRO A 90 -2.91 -8.56 1.79
N GLU A 91 -2.00 -8.39 2.76
CA GLU A 91 -0.60 -8.01 2.51
C GLU A 91 0.06 -8.93 1.47
N ALA A 92 -0.16 -10.24 1.57
CA ALA A 92 0.42 -11.22 0.64
C ALA A 92 -0.04 -11.02 -0.83
N GLU A 93 -1.28 -10.59 -1.06
CA GLU A 93 -1.76 -10.25 -2.40
C GLU A 93 -1.11 -8.96 -2.90
N SER A 94 -1.02 -7.94 -2.05
CA SER A 94 -0.38 -6.67 -2.37
C SER A 94 1.11 -6.85 -2.67
N GLU A 95 1.85 -7.60 -1.83
CA GLU A 95 3.26 -7.91 -2.07
C GLU A 95 3.47 -8.64 -3.40
N LYS A 96 2.65 -9.67 -3.69
CA LYS A 96 2.73 -10.39 -4.97
C LYS A 96 2.43 -9.48 -6.15
N ALA A 97 1.41 -8.61 -6.04
CA ALA A 97 1.07 -7.65 -7.08
C ALA A 97 2.24 -6.68 -7.36
N ALA A 98 2.93 -6.23 -6.33
CA ALA A 98 4.08 -5.35 -6.43
C ALA A 98 5.31 -6.06 -7.00
N ARG A 99 5.73 -7.17 -6.41
CA ARG A 99 7.04 -7.81 -6.64
C ARG A 99 7.03 -8.84 -7.78
N GLY A 100 5.85 -9.22 -8.24
CA GLY A 100 5.70 -10.18 -9.32
C GLY A 100 6.18 -11.60 -8.96
N PRO A 101 6.22 -12.52 -9.96
CA PRO A 101 6.54 -13.93 -9.72
C PRO A 101 8.02 -14.18 -9.39
N LYS A 102 8.89 -13.19 -9.59
CA LYS A 102 10.32 -13.28 -9.31
C LYS A 102 10.71 -12.68 -7.95
N ALA A 103 9.75 -12.19 -7.19
CA ALA A 103 9.96 -11.51 -5.92
C ALA A 103 11.00 -10.37 -6.04
N ASN A 104 10.85 -9.51 -7.05
CA ASN A 104 11.72 -8.37 -7.28
C ASN A 104 11.75 -7.45 -6.05
N LEU A 105 12.81 -6.65 -5.92
CA LEU A 105 12.91 -5.62 -4.86
C LEU A 105 11.95 -4.45 -5.13
N TYR A 106 11.74 -4.12 -6.40
CA TYR A 106 10.82 -3.05 -6.85
C TYR A 106 9.88 -3.60 -7.93
N PRO A 107 8.74 -2.97 -8.18
CA PRO A 107 7.83 -3.40 -9.25
C PRO A 107 8.50 -3.54 -10.61
N TRP A 108 9.47 -2.70 -10.92
CA TRP A 108 10.21 -2.65 -12.18
C TRP A 108 11.48 -3.52 -12.19
N GLY A 109 11.85 -4.19 -11.11
CA GLY A 109 13.04 -5.05 -11.06
C GLY A 109 13.86 -4.89 -9.77
N ASN A 110 15.16 -5.17 -9.83
CA ASN A 110 16.03 -5.19 -8.65
C ASN A 110 16.96 -3.96 -8.54
N GLU A 111 17.00 -3.11 -9.56
CA GLU A 111 17.82 -1.91 -9.55
C GLU A 111 16.98 -0.70 -9.13
N PHE A 112 17.48 0.05 -8.15
CA PHE A 112 16.83 1.28 -7.72
C PHE A 112 16.96 2.37 -8.79
N ASP A 113 15.83 2.94 -9.19
CA ASP A 113 15.76 4.04 -10.14
C ASP A 113 14.89 5.16 -9.59
N PRO A 114 15.46 6.32 -9.22
CA PRO A 114 14.70 7.43 -8.66
C PRO A 114 13.71 8.08 -9.64
N ALA A 115 13.81 7.82 -10.92
CA ALA A 115 12.90 8.35 -11.93
C ALA A 115 11.59 7.54 -12.02
N LYS A 116 11.52 6.38 -11.37
CA LYS A 116 10.41 5.43 -11.51
C LYS A 116 9.35 5.50 -10.41
N ALA A 117 9.50 6.37 -9.43
CA ALA A 117 8.52 6.52 -8.35
C ALA A 117 8.56 7.89 -7.70
N ASN A 118 7.42 8.34 -7.20
CA ASN A 118 7.34 9.47 -6.29
C ASN A 118 7.62 8.99 -4.85
N TYR A 119 8.82 9.28 -4.33
CA TYR A 119 9.24 8.81 -3.01
C TYR A 119 9.97 9.91 -2.22
N GLY A 120 10.10 9.72 -0.91
CA GLY A 120 10.95 10.55 -0.06
C GLY A 120 10.54 12.02 0.02
N ARG A 121 9.28 12.35 -0.24
CA ARG A 121 8.74 13.72 -0.29
C ARG A 121 9.42 14.62 -1.34
N ASN A 122 9.95 14.03 -2.41
CA ASN A 122 10.68 14.78 -3.42
C ASN A 122 9.84 15.85 -4.12
N LEU A 123 8.53 15.60 -4.27
CA LEU A 123 7.61 16.51 -4.96
C LEU A 123 6.68 17.27 -4.00
N GLU A 124 6.72 16.97 -2.69
CA GLU A 124 5.81 17.54 -1.68
C GLU A 124 4.31 17.42 -2.03
N ALA A 125 4.01 16.59 -3.02
CA ALA A 125 2.66 16.34 -3.54
C ALA A 125 2.57 14.90 -4.05
N THR A 126 1.36 14.38 -4.18
CA THR A 126 1.10 13.13 -4.91
C THR A 126 1.10 13.37 -6.43
N MET A 127 1.37 12.33 -7.18
CA MET A 127 1.26 12.33 -8.65
C MET A 127 -0.05 11.69 -9.09
N PRO A 128 -0.56 11.99 -10.30
CA PRO A 128 -1.68 11.26 -10.88
C PRO A 128 -1.50 9.75 -10.81
N VAL A 129 -2.58 9.01 -10.61
CA VAL A 129 -2.55 7.55 -10.40
C VAL A 129 -1.99 6.75 -11.60
N ASP A 130 -1.98 7.34 -12.79
CA ASP A 130 -1.43 6.77 -14.02
C ASP A 130 0.02 7.21 -14.32
N SER A 131 0.66 7.87 -13.34
CA SER A 131 2.06 8.32 -13.48
C SER A 131 3.02 7.13 -13.48
N TYR A 132 4.22 7.35 -14.03
CA TYR A 132 5.30 6.36 -14.07
C TYR A 132 4.96 5.07 -14.83
N PRO A 133 4.52 5.13 -16.09
CA PRO A 133 4.14 3.93 -16.86
C PRO A 133 5.31 2.94 -17.09
N GLU A 134 6.55 3.39 -16.93
CA GLU A 134 7.76 2.55 -17.01
C GLU A 134 8.04 1.77 -15.71
N SER A 135 7.23 1.99 -14.67
CA SER A 135 7.44 1.40 -13.34
C SER A 135 6.31 0.49 -12.88
N VAL A 136 5.39 0.17 -13.78
CA VAL A 136 4.30 -0.76 -13.47
C VAL A 136 4.85 -2.14 -13.09
N SER A 137 4.15 -2.82 -12.20
CA SER A 137 4.53 -4.17 -11.78
C SER A 137 4.40 -5.17 -12.94
N PHE A 138 4.92 -6.38 -12.73
CA PHE A 138 4.76 -7.50 -13.69
C PHE A 138 3.30 -7.72 -14.10
N TYR A 139 2.36 -7.45 -13.21
CA TYR A 139 0.92 -7.61 -13.43
C TYR A 139 0.23 -6.35 -13.97
N GLY A 140 0.98 -5.30 -14.28
CA GLY A 140 0.45 -4.06 -14.84
C GLY A 140 -0.18 -3.12 -13.81
N VAL A 141 0.13 -3.29 -12.52
CA VAL A 141 -0.36 -2.40 -11.45
C VAL A 141 0.59 -1.22 -11.27
N TYR A 142 0.05 -0.02 -11.19
CA TYR A 142 0.78 1.23 -11.05
C TYR A 142 1.11 1.55 -9.59
N ASN A 143 2.13 2.36 -9.39
CA ASN A 143 2.51 3.00 -8.11
C ASN A 143 2.67 2.04 -6.91
N MET A 144 2.88 0.74 -7.15
CA MET A 144 3.12 -0.24 -6.08
C MET A 144 4.40 0.04 -5.25
N ALA A 145 5.13 1.11 -5.56
CA ALA A 145 6.25 1.63 -4.79
C ALA A 145 6.26 3.15 -4.85
N GLY A 146 5.85 3.80 -3.80
CA GLY A 146 5.80 5.27 -3.68
C GLY A 146 4.42 5.85 -3.89
N ASN A 147 4.35 7.14 -4.14
CA ASN A 147 3.17 8.00 -4.26
C ASN A 147 2.39 8.13 -2.96
N VAL A 148 1.63 7.13 -2.52
CA VAL A 148 0.97 7.06 -1.21
C VAL A 148 1.24 5.72 -0.53
N PHE A 149 1.01 5.65 0.79
CA PHE A 149 0.90 4.38 1.50
C PHE A 149 -0.51 3.81 1.29
N GLU A 150 -0.58 2.52 1.08
CA GLU A 150 -1.83 1.82 0.79
C GLU A 150 -2.21 0.90 1.95
N TRP A 151 -3.51 0.90 2.29
CA TRP A 151 -4.05 0.02 3.32
C TRP A 151 -4.21 -1.41 2.81
N VAL A 152 -3.81 -2.37 3.64
CA VAL A 152 -4.14 -3.79 3.45
C VAL A 152 -5.17 -4.25 4.49
N ALA A 153 -5.74 -5.43 4.30
CA ALA A 153 -6.76 -5.97 5.20
C ALA A 153 -6.19 -6.47 6.54
N ASP A 154 -4.91 -6.74 6.59
CA ASP A 154 -4.24 -7.43 7.69
C ASP A 154 -4.02 -6.54 8.91
N TRP A 155 -4.08 -7.14 10.10
CA TRP A 155 -3.50 -6.54 11.29
C TRP A 155 -1.99 -6.71 11.26
N TYR A 156 -1.26 -5.71 11.75
CA TYR A 156 0.18 -5.78 11.87
C TYR A 156 0.61 -6.63 13.07
N ASP A 157 1.51 -7.60 12.83
CA ASP A 157 2.27 -8.32 13.85
C ASP A 157 3.71 -8.54 13.36
N PRO A 158 4.71 -7.87 13.93
CA PRO A 158 6.11 -7.98 13.50
C PRO A 158 6.71 -9.39 13.63
N ARG A 159 5.99 -10.33 14.22
CA ARG A 159 6.39 -11.72 14.41
C ARG A 159 5.53 -12.70 13.61
N TYR A 160 4.62 -12.18 12.78
CA TYR A 160 3.65 -13.03 12.08
C TYR A 160 4.33 -14.05 11.18
N TYR A 161 5.28 -13.61 10.35
CA TYR A 161 6.00 -14.49 9.43
C TYR A 161 6.83 -15.57 10.10
N GLY A 162 7.36 -15.31 11.31
CA GLY A 162 8.04 -16.33 12.11
C GLY A 162 7.12 -17.39 12.73
N ARG A 163 5.80 -17.18 12.68
CA ARG A 163 4.77 -18.03 13.28
C ARG A 163 3.66 -18.39 12.29
N LEU A 164 3.91 -18.23 11.01
CA LEU A 164 2.89 -18.41 9.98
C LEU A 164 2.27 -19.82 10.09
N GLU A 165 0.99 -19.88 10.43
CA GLU A 165 0.24 -21.12 10.60
C GLU A 165 -0.29 -21.66 9.26
N THR A 166 -0.47 -20.78 8.28
CA THR A 166 -0.90 -21.16 6.92
C THR A 166 -0.09 -20.43 5.86
N MET A 167 0.28 -21.18 4.84
CA MET A 167 0.94 -20.66 3.64
C MET A 167 -0.02 -20.56 2.44
N VAL A 168 -1.30 -20.78 2.67
CA VAL A 168 -2.34 -20.74 1.63
C VAL A 168 -3.30 -19.61 1.96
N ASN A 169 -3.34 -18.59 1.10
CA ASN A 169 -4.20 -17.40 1.24
C ASN A 169 -4.15 -16.79 2.64
N PRO A 170 -2.96 -16.44 3.18
CA PRO A 170 -2.87 -15.85 4.50
C PRO A 170 -3.59 -14.50 4.54
N THR A 171 -4.27 -14.22 5.64
CA THR A 171 -5.05 -12.99 5.88
C THR A 171 -4.53 -12.21 7.10
N GLY A 172 -3.27 -12.42 7.45
CA GLY A 172 -2.68 -11.81 8.62
C GLY A 172 -3.14 -12.42 9.95
N PRO A 173 -2.70 -11.86 11.06
CA PRO A 173 -3.07 -12.32 12.39
C PRO A 173 -4.54 -12.01 12.69
N ALA A 174 -5.22 -12.91 13.41
CA ALA A 174 -6.66 -12.78 13.74
C ALA A 174 -6.97 -11.59 14.67
N LYS A 175 -5.97 -11.00 15.30
CA LYS A 175 -6.13 -9.87 16.23
C LYS A 175 -4.91 -8.95 16.15
N PRO A 176 -5.10 -7.63 16.36
CA PRO A 176 -3.99 -6.71 16.46
C PRO A 176 -3.10 -7.06 17.66
N ILE A 177 -1.79 -6.90 17.50
CA ILE A 177 -0.89 -6.90 18.65
C ILE A 177 -0.92 -5.51 19.29
N TRP A 178 -1.24 -5.45 20.56
CA TRP A 178 -1.15 -4.24 21.34
C TRP A 178 0.32 -3.86 21.56
N MET A 179 0.78 -2.90 20.81
CA MET A 179 2.06 -2.22 21.05
C MET A 179 1.78 -0.90 21.76
N GLY A 180 1.41 -1.00 23.04
CA GLY A 180 1.34 0.16 23.96
C GLY A 180 0.44 1.32 23.55
N GLY A 181 -0.86 1.10 23.31
CA GLY A 181 -1.85 2.17 23.29
C GLY A 181 -2.74 2.33 22.06
N THR A 182 -2.36 1.88 20.89
CA THR A 182 -3.20 1.91 19.68
C THR A 182 -2.99 0.64 18.85
N GLY A 183 -4.09 -0.04 18.48
CA GLY A 183 -4.02 -1.11 17.48
C GLY A 183 -3.55 -0.51 16.15
N THR A 184 -2.57 -1.12 15.51
CA THR A 184 -2.03 -0.63 14.25
C THR A 184 -2.42 -1.58 13.12
N TYR A 185 -3.08 -1.03 12.10
CA TYR A 185 -3.23 -1.68 10.80
C TYR A 185 -1.95 -1.44 9.97
N VAL A 186 -1.66 -2.34 9.07
CA VAL A 186 -0.58 -2.16 8.07
C VAL A 186 -1.08 -1.31 6.91
#